data_ed05e694583b7f35a5be4c64f3d7293c
#
_entry.id   ed05e694583b7f35a5be4c64f3d7293c
#
_cell.length_a   1.000
_cell.length_b   1.000
_cell.length_c   1.000
_cell.angle_alpha   90.00
_cell.angle_beta   90.00
_cell.angle_gamma   90.00
#
_symmetry.space_group_name_H-M   'P 1'
#
loop_
_entity.id
_entity.type
_entity.pdbx_description
1 polymer ?
#
loop_
_entity_poly.entity_id
_entity_poly.type
_entity_poly.pdbx_seq_one_letter_code
_entity_poly.pdbx_strand_id
1 'polypeptide(L)'
;MSYRSLEKIFYADASSDRFAHNARLARERLEADSTFRTSLLTPNGELFLATPRELSVLNERVMRNERAVSAAMGALPPVASAALVRSLVIDEVVSTNELEGVHSTRRQVSDALDLELSMDDPSRDRRFREFARLYLDLSDHDRGYPSSPEDVRRVYDLVMRGEDMHGVVPDGRLFRAGGVEIIGANQKVLHVGIEPEEKIIEAIARMIELADRKDMPQTFSAIIAHYYFEYIHPFYDGNGRTGRYLLALYLSRPLSTLTSLSLSRVIAENRAAYYKSFKQAESPLNHEELTFFVWNLLENILVAQEQIVDDLTQKRTALEEASKLLSQVVSERGLSEQEANVLFMLIQLQLFATFPGTSLAEVASHSNVSQQQARKYTKRLEELGLMVTTRRRPLRFELSEKVKSLL
;
A
#
# COMPACT_ATOMS: atom_id res chain seq x y z
N MET A 1 -6.66 -23.55 14.73
CA MET A 1 -7.12 -22.48 15.64
C MET A 1 -8.10 -23.04 16.65
N SER A 2 -7.94 -22.73 17.93
CA SER A 2 -8.93 -23.04 18.97
C SER A 2 -10.09 -22.02 18.93
N TYR A 3 -9.81 -20.76 18.59
CA TYR A 3 -10.81 -19.72 18.43
C TYR A 3 -11.59 -19.88 17.12
N ARG A 4 -12.93 -19.94 17.21
CA ARG A 4 -13.83 -20.13 16.07
C ARG A 4 -14.77 -18.93 15.96
N SER A 5 -15.18 -18.55 14.73
CA SER A 5 -16.22 -17.55 14.57
C SER A 5 -17.55 -18.01 15.19
N LEU A 6 -18.34 -17.05 15.65
CA LEU A 6 -19.67 -17.32 16.22
C LEU A 6 -20.57 -18.05 15.23
N GLU A 7 -20.51 -17.68 13.96
CA GLU A 7 -21.24 -18.35 12.88
C GLU A 7 -20.83 -19.85 12.75
N LYS A 8 -19.53 -20.16 12.81
CA LYS A 8 -19.08 -21.57 12.79
C LYS A 8 -19.52 -22.37 14.01
N ILE A 9 -19.57 -21.72 15.17
CA ILE A 9 -20.08 -22.34 16.39
C ILE A 9 -21.56 -22.59 16.25
N PHE A 10 -22.33 -21.62 15.75
CA PHE A 10 -23.76 -21.73 15.51
C PHE A 10 -24.13 -22.91 14.61
N TYR A 11 -23.41 -23.09 13.48
CA TYR A 11 -23.67 -24.21 12.58
C TYR A 11 -23.21 -25.56 13.11
N ALA A 12 -22.29 -25.58 14.06
CA ALA A 12 -21.85 -26.80 14.72
C ALA A 12 -22.74 -27.18 15.93
N ASP A 13 -23.59 -26.26 16.40
CA ASP A 13 -24.50 -26.46 17.52
C ASP A 13 -25.82 -27.15 17.07
N ALA A 14 -26.03 -28.35 17.52
CA ALA A 14 -27.23 -29.12 17.21
C ALA A 14 -28.39 -28.89 18.21
N SER A 15 -28.20 -27.99 19.20
CA SER A 15 -29.24 -27.71 20.21
C SER A 15 -30.44 -26.95 19.65
N SER A 16 -31.60 -27.08 20.29
CA SER A 16 -32.81 -26.35 19.90
C SER A 16 -32.73 -24.83 20.18
N ASP A 17 -31.85 -24.41 21.09
CA ASP A 17 -31.67 -23.05 21.54
C ASP A 17 -30.39 -22.39 21.01
N ARG A 18 -29.85 -22.91 19.89
CA ARG A 18 -28.59 -22.44 19.27
C ARG A 18 -28.54 -20.92 19.02
N PHE A 19 -29.67 -20.26 18.73
CA PHE A 19 -29.74 -18.80 18.58
C PHE A 19 -29.47 -18.08 19.91
N ALA A 20 -30.10 -18.54 21.01
CA ALA A 20 -29.86 -17.97 22.32
C ALA A 20 -28.42 -18.24 22.79
N HIS A 21 -27.90 -19.41 22.47
CA HIS A 21 -26.51 -19.79 22.77
C HIS A 21 -25.53 -18.87 21.98
N ASN A 22 -25.75 -18.66 20.69
CA ASN A 22 -24.93 -17.78 19.86
C ASN A 22 -24.94 -16.33 20.39
N ALA A 23 -26.12 -15.79 20.71
CA ALA A 23 -26.24 -14.44 21.30
C ALA A 23 -25.56 -14.30 22.66
N ARG A 24 -25.61 -15.35 23.50
CA ARG A 24 -24.90 -15.39 24.79
C ARG A 24 -23.39 -15.36 24.58
N LEU A 25 -22.86 -16.20 23.69
CA LEU A 25 -21.42 -16.23 23.38
C LEU A 25 -20.93 -14.89 22.81
N ALA A 26 -21.74 -14.24 21.97
CA ALA A 26 -21.41 -12.91 21.45
C ALA A 26 -21.28 -11.87 22.57
N ARG A 27 -22.23 -11.90 23.54
CA ARG A 27 -22.18 -11.01 24.71
C ARG A 27 -20.98 -11.30 25.59
N GLU A 28 -20.70 -12.57 25.89
CA GLU A 28 -19.52 -12.98 26.65
C GLU A 28 -18.21 -12.50 26.02
N ARG A 29 -18.11 -12.56 24.67
CA ARG A 29 -16.96 -12.02 23.93
C ARG A 29 -16.87 -10.51 23.98
N LEU A 30 -18.00 -9.81 23.81
CA LEU A 30 -18.05 -8.35 23.84
C LEU A 30 -17.69 -7.79 25.23
N GLU A 31 -18.08 -8.50 26.31
CA GLU A 31 -17.87 -8.10 27.70
C GLU A 31 -16.52 -8.58 28.28
N ALA A 32 -15.76 -9.38 27.53
CA ALA A 32 -14.48 -9.90 28.00
C ALA A 32 -13.43 -8.78 28.13
N ASP A 33 -12.61 -8.79 29.17
CA ASP A 33 -11.54 -7.82 29.43
C ASP A 33 -10.51 -7.72 28.29
N SER A 34 -10.37 -8.79 27.49
CA SER A 34 -9.48 -8.85 26.33
C SER A 34 -10.09 -8.27 25.05
N THR A 35 -11.31 -7.69 25.11
CA THR A 35 -12.02 -7.17 23.96
C THR A 35 -11.87 -5.66 23.86
N PHE A 36 -11.45 -5.19 22.67
CA PHE A 36 -11.47 -3.78 22.32
C PHE A 36 -12.84 -3.40 21.77
N ARG A 37 -13.56 -2.58 22.51
CA ARG A 37 -14.80 -1.96 22.05
C ARG A 37 -14.49 -0.74 21.21
N THR A 38 -15.16 -0.59 20.06
CA THR A 38 -14.83 0.47 19.10
C THR A 38 -15.66 1.72 19.26
N SER A 39 -16.84 1.61 19.92
CA SER A 39 -17.89 2.64 19.95
C SER A 39 -18.48 2.97 18.56
N LEU A 40 -18.13 2.20 17.53
CA LEU A 40 -18.73 2.30 16.20
C LEU A 40 -19.99 1.43 16.16
N LEU A 41 -21.10 2.06 15.81
CA LEU A 41 -22.42 1.39 15.80
C LEU A 41 -22.83 1.07 14.37
N THR A 42 -23.37 -0.14 14.20
CA THR A 42 -24.14 -0.56 13.05
C THR A 42 -25.60 -0.77 13.44
N PRO A 43 -26.53 -1.02 12.52
CA PRO A 43 -27.91 -1.38 12.87
C PRO A 43 -28.02 -2.64 13.74
N ASN A 44 -26.99 -3.53 13.72
CA ASN A 44 -27.03 -4.81 14.43
C ASN A 44 -26.30 -4.75 15.79
N GLY A 45 -25.54 -3.69 16.08
CA GLY A 45 -24.82 -3.54 17.35
C GLY A 45 -23.52 -2.78 17.23
N GLU A 46 -22.69 -2.88 18.25
CA GLU A 46 -21.37 -2.26 18.29
C GLU A 46 -20.33 -3.17 17.66
N LEU A 47 -19.52 -2.63 16.74
CA LEU A 47 -18.33 -3.28 16.22
C LEU A 47 -17.32 -3.51 17.36
N PHE A 48 -16.78 -4.71 17.48
CA PHE A 48 -15.78 -5.03 18.50
C PHE A 48 -14.71 -6.00 18.01
N LEU A 49 -13.56 -5.96 18.66
CA LEU A 49 -12.45 -6.87 18.41
C LEU A 49 -12.16 -7.70 19.65
N ALA A 50 -12.56 -8.96 19.64
CA ALA A 50 -12.07 -9.93 20.62
C ALA A 50 -10.62 -10.31 20.29
N THR A 51 -9.74 -10.33 21.31
CA THR A 51 -8.31 -10.62 21.13
C THR A 51 -7.94 -11.98 21.75
N PRO A 52 -8.24 -13.09 21.07
CA PRO A 52 -7.75 -14.40 21.50
C PRO A 52 -6.23 -14.43 21.47
N ARG A 53 -5.64 -15.32 22.27
CA ARG A 53 -4.18 -15.49 22.36
C ARG A 53 -3.49 -15.57 21.00
N GLU A 54 -4.08 -16.29 20.06
CA GLU A 54 -3.52 -16.49 18.73
C GLU A 54 -3.44 -15.18 17.93
N LEU A 55 -4.42 -14.27 18.07
CA LEU A 55 -4.39 -12.96 17.43
C LEU A 55 -3.28 -12.08 18.01
N SER A 56 -3.11 -12.10 19.34
CA SER A 56 -2.02 -11.38 20.01
C SER A 56 -0.65 -11.88 19.54
N VAL A 57 -0.48 -13.20 19.40
CA VAL A 57 0.75 -13.80 18.88
C VAL A 57 0.98 -13.40 17.41
N LEU A 58 -0.07 -13.36 16.59
CA LEU A 58 0.04 -12.94 15.19
C LEU A 58 0.49 -11.47 15.09
N ASN A 59 -0.11 -10.57 15.88
CA ASN A 59 0.29 -9.17 15.92
C ASN A 59 1.76 -9.01 16.38
N GLU A 60 2.20 -9.77 17.38
CA GLU A 60 3.61 -9.78 17.83
C GLU A 60 4.55 -10.27 16.71
N ARG A 61 4.14 -11.27 15.91
CA ARG A 61 4.91 -11.70 14.74
C ARG A 61 5.05 -10.59 13.71
N VAL A 62 3.97 -9.88 13.40
CA VAL A 62 3.98 -8.70 12.51
C VAL A 62 4.97 -7.66 13.02
N MET A 63 4.92 -7.29 14.31
CA MET A 63 5.81 -6.30 14.89
C MET A 63 7.29 -6.76 14.94
N ARG A 64 7.52 -8.06 15.04
CA ARG A 64 8.87 -8.65 14.99
C ARG A 64 9.44 -8.62 13.58
N ASN A 65 8.64 -9.00 12.58
CA ASN A 65 9.05 -8.94 11.18
C ASN A 65 9.29 -7.51 10.72
N GLU A 66 8.51 -6.56 11.24
CA GLU A 66 8.71 -5.14 10.93
C GLU A 66 10.11 -4.65 11.30
N ARG A 67 10.67 -5.14 12.40
CA ARG A 67 12.07 -4.82 12.77
C ARG A 67 13.06 -5.38 11.74
N ALA A 68 12.78 -6.55 11.17
CA ALA A 68 13.63 -7.14 10.12
C ALA A 68 13.52 -6.34 8.80
N VAL A 69 12.31 -5.92 8.41
CA VAL A 69 12.08 -5.06 7.24
C VAL A 69 12.83 -3.73 7.40
N SER A 70 12.68 -3.07 8.56
CA SER A 70 13.35 -1.80 8.84
C SER A 70 14.86 -1.92 8.84
N ALA A 71 15.41 -3.00 9.40
CA ALA A 71 16.85 -3.27 9.40
C ALA A 71 17.37 -3.53 7.97
N ALA A 72 16.64 -4.29 7.16
CA ALA A 72 17.01 -4.57 5.77
C ALA A 72 17.00 -3.29 4.91
N MET A 73 15.99 -2.43 5.09
CA MET A 73 15.91 -1.13 4.41
C MET A 73 17.05 -0.19 4.82
N GLY A 74 17.35 -0.10 6.12
CA GLY A 74 18.41 0.76 6.65
C GLY A 74 19.82 0.38 6.19
N ALA A 75 20.01 -0.84 5.68
CA ALA A 75 21.27 -1.31 5.11
C ALA A 75 21.47 -0.95 3.63
N LEU A 76 20.45 -0.38 2.95
CA LEU A 76 20.54 -0.05 1.53
C LEU A 76 21.16 1.33 1.30
N PRO A 77 21.94 1.50 0.22
CA PRO A 77 22.37 2.82 -0.23
C PRO A 77 21.16 3.68 -0.64
N PRO A 78 21.27 5.02 -0.57
CA PRO A 78 20.15 5.93 -0.84
C PRO A 78 19.49 5.76 -2.21
N VAL A 79 20.27 5.51 -3.28
CA VAL A 79 19.73 5.29 -4.63
C VAL A 79 18.91 4.01 -4.70
N ALA A 80 19.41 2.93 -4.11
CA ALA A 80 18.70 1.65 -4.03
C ALA A 80 17.40 1.78 -3.25
N SER A 81 17.44 2.47 -2.10
CA SER A 81 16.26 2.74 -1.27
C SER A 81 15.18 3.53 -2.02
N ALA A 82 15.57 4.62 -2.69
CA ALA A 82 14.65 5.45 -3.46
C ALA A 82 14.05 4.68 -4.65
N ALA A 83 14.86 3.90 -5.36
CA ALA A 83 14.41 3.07 -6.47
C ALA A 83 13.43 1.98 -6.02
N LEU A 84 13.67 1.35 -4.87
CA LEU A 84 12.78 0.35 -4.26
C LEU A 84 11.44 0.97 -3.88
N VAL A 85 11.44 2.08 -3.15
CA VAL A 85 10.19 2.77 -2.75
C VAL A 85 9.37 3.13 -3.98
N ARG A 86 10.01 3.70 -5.01
CA ARG A 86 9.34 4.02 -6.27
C ARG A 86 8.73 2.78 -6.94
N SER A 87 9.44 1.66 -6.95
CA SER A 87 8.97 0.38 -7.50
C SER A 87 7.75 -0.14 -6.75
N LEU A 88 7.77 -0.08 -5.41
CA LEU A 88 6.64 -0.48 -4.58
C LEU A 88 5.42 0.42 -4.78
N VAL A 89 5.61 1.73 -4.94
CA VAL A 89 4.49 2.64 -5.28
C VAL A 89 3.85 2.27 -6.61
N ILE A 90 4.65 1.95 -7.62
CA ILE A 90 4.14 1.52 -8.93
C ILE A 90 3.30 0.25 -8.77
N ASP A 91 3.81 -0.75 -8.05
CA ASP A 91 3.11 -2.01 -7.83
C ASP A 91 1.85 -1.84 -6.98
N GLU A 92 1.89 -1.00 -5.94
CA GLU A 92 0.73 -0.72 -5.08
C GLU A 92 -0.42 -0.07 -5.87
N VAL A 93 -0.12 0.95 -6.70
CA VAL A 93 -1.13 1.61 -7.54
C VAL A 93 -1.71 0.63 -8.58
N VAL A 94 -0.89 -0.19 -9.21
CA VAL A 94 -1.38 -1.19 -10.18
C VAL A 94 -2.25 -2.22 -9.48
N SER A 95 -1.83 -2.76 -8.34
CA SER A 95 -2.56 -3.79 -7.61
C SER A 95 -3.88 -3.29 -7.04
N THR A 96 -3.90 -2.07 -6.47
CA THR A 96 -5.15 -1.50 -5.95
C THR A 96 -6.16 -1.18 -7.07
N ASN A 97 -5.69 -0.79 -8.26
CA ASN A 97 -6.53 -0.61 -9.44
C ASN A 97 -7.10 -1.95 -9.93
N GLU A 98 -6.27 -3.00 -9.98
CA GLU A 98 -6.70 -4.35 -10.39
C GLU A 98 -7.81 -4.88 -9.48
N LEU A 99 -7.76 -4.64 -8.19
CA LEU A 99 -8.79 -5.01 -7.22
C LEU A 99 -10.16 -4.39 -7.56
N GLU A 100 -10.18 -3.18 -8.12
CA GLU A 100 -11.39 -2.48 -8.55
C GLU A 100 -11.73 -2.72 -10.04
N GLY A 101 -11.00 -3.59 -10.74
CA GLY A 101 -11.20 -3.81 -12.17
C GLY A 101 -10.76 -2.64 -13.05
N VAL A 102 -10.02 -1.70 -12.52
CA VAL A 102 -9.45 -0.57 -13.24
C VAL A 102 -8.14 -1.01 -13.90
N HIS A 103 -8.11 -0.97 -15.23
CA HIS A 103 -6.90 -1.37 -15.95
C HIS A 103 -5.82 -0.30 -15.87
N SER A 104 -4.65 -0.68 -15.37
CA SER A 104 -3.44 0.15 -15.34
C SER A 104 -2.20 -0.72 -15.54
N THR A 105 -1.16 -0.15 -16.13
CA THR A 105 0.11 -0.83 -16.32
C THR A 105 1.20 -0.15 -15.50
N ARG A 106 2.21 -0.92 -15.07
CA ARG A 106 3.40 -0.37 -14.40
C ARG A 106 4.02 0.78 -15.18
N ARG A 107 4.01 0.69 -16.52
CA ARG A 107 4.56 1.74 -17.39
C ARG A 107 3.79 3.03 -17.30
N GLN A 108 2.46 2.98 -17.35
CA GLN A 108 1.61 4.18 -17.21
C GLN A 108 1.83 4.87 -15.87
N VAL A 109 1.89 4.10 -14.77
CA VAL A 109 2.12 4.66 -13.43
C VAL A 109 3.53 5.25 -13.32
N SER A 110 4.56 4.56 -13.86
CA SER A 110 5.92 5.10 -13.88
C SER A 110 6.03 6.38 -14.69
N ASP A 111 5.43 6.42 -15.89
CA ASP A 111 5.44 7.62 -16.74
C ASP A 111 4.68 8.78 -16.07
N ALA A 112 3.60 8.51 -15.33
CA ALA A 112 2.88 9.50 -14.54
C ALA A 112 3.76 10.12 -13.42
N LEU A 113 4.59 9.32 -12.77
CA LEU A 113 5.57 9.79 -11.78
C LEU A 113 6.73 10.58 -12.41
N ASP A 114 7.14 10.25 -13.64
CA ASP A 114 8.22 10.97 -14.37
C ASP A 114 7.78 12.34 -14.91
N LEU A 115 6.47 12.60 -15.03
CA LEU A 115 5.94 13.88 -15.54
C LEU A 115 6.24 15.09 -14.64
N GLU A 116 6.67 14.87 -13.39
CA GLU A 116 7.17 15.97 -12.55
C GLU A 116 8.43 16.63 -13.09
N LEU A 117 9.21 15.93 -13.90
CA LEU A 117 10.47 16.39 -14.46
C LEU A 117 10.29 17.19 -15.77
N SER A 118 9.06 17.24 -16.33
CA SER A 118 8.77 17.95 -17.59
C SER A 118 7.47 18.76 -17.47
N MET A 119 7.58 20.05 -17.18
CA MET A 119 6.46 20.99 -16.98
C MET A 119 5.64 21.32 -18.26
N ASP A 120 5.93 20.75 -19.43
CA ASP A 120 5.54 21.37 -20.72
C ASP A 120 4.54 20.59 -21.59
N ASP A 121 3.90 19.52 -21.12
CA ASP A 121 2.89 18.83 -21.96
C ASP A 121 1.54 18.65 -21.25
N PRO A 122 0.58 19.58 -21.46
CA PRO A 122 -0.77 19.47 -20.87
C PRO A 122 -1.63 18.36 -21.50
N SER A 123 -1.20 17.72 -22.61
CA SER A 123 -1.96 16.68 -23.30
C SER A 123 -1.65 15.26 -22.81
N ARG A 124 -0.65 15.07 -21.95
CA ARG A 124 -0.31 13.75 -21.40
C ARG A 124 -1.28 13.35 -20.32
N ASP A 125 -1.66 12.10 -20.39
CA ASP A 125 -2.55 11.44 -19.44
C ASP A 125 -2.06 11.65 -18.00
N ARG A 126 -2.77 12.50 -17.24
CA ARG A 126 -2.49 12.80 -15.83
C ARG A 126 -3.09 11.76 -14.88
N ARG A 127 -3.71 10.74 -15.46
CA ARG A 127 -4.31 9.63 -14.72
C ARG A 127 -3.25 8.97 -13.85
N PHE A 128 -3.63 8.61 -12.63
CA PHE A 128 -2.78 8.00 -11.61
C PHE A 128 -1.65 8.88 -11.02
N ARG A 129 -1.37 10.06 -11.57
CA ARG A 129 -0.26 10.91 -11.10
C ARG A 129 -0.41 11.29 -9.62
N GLU A 130 -1.52 11.92 -9.29
CA GLU A 130 -1.76 12.39 -7.91
C GLU A 130 -1.92 11.19 -6.97
N PHE A 131 -2.53 10.12 -7.44
CA PHE A 131 -2.68 8.89 -6.67
C PHE A 131 -1.32 8.22 -6.36
N ALA A 132 -0.45 8.08 -7.35
CA ALA A 132 0.91 7.56 -7.13
C ALA A 132 1.74 8.49 -6.22
N ARG A 133 1.52 9.80 -6.33
CA ARG A 133 2.16 10.80 -5.48
C ARG A 133 1.74 10.66 -4.01
N LEU A 134 0.45 10.46 -3.74
CA LEU A 134 -0.03 10.17 -2.38
C LEU A 134 0.73 8.99 -1.74
N TYR A 135 1.00 7.94 -2.49
CA TYR A 135 1.77 6.81 -2.00
C TYR A 135 3.27 7.13 -1.82
N LEU A 136 3.88 7.94 -2.70
CA LEU A 136 5.26 8.42 -2.48
C LEU A 136 5.38 9.24 -1.20
N ASP A 137 4.39 10.10 -0.94
CA ASP A 137 4.35 10.95 0.25
C ASP A 137 4.20 10.14 1.55
N LEU A 138 3.90 8.83 1.50
CA LEU A 138 3.96 7.95 2.67
C LEU A 138 5.36 7.83 3.26
N SER A 139 6.40 8.15 2.51
CA SER A 139 7.79 8.21 2.98
C SER A 139 8.13 9.51 3.71
N ASP A 140 7.27 10.53 3.61
CA ASP A 140 7.46 11.81 4.31
C ASP A 140 6.92 11.71 5.74
N HIS A 141 7.79 11.91 6.72
CA HIS A 141 7.42 11.88 8.14
C HIS A 141 6.59 13.09 8.57
N ASP A 142 6.67 14.20 7.85
CA ASP A 142 5.93 15.42 8.16
C ASP A 142 4.52 15.46 7.54
N ARG A 143 4.11 14.41 6.81
CA ARG A 143 2.78 14.32 6.22
C ARG A 143 1.69 14.33 7.30
N GLY A 144 0.60 15.03 7.00
CA GLY A 144 -0.59 15.04 7.84
C GLY A 144 -1.42 13.75 7.71
N TYR A 145 -2.20 13.45 8.75
CA TYR A 145 -3.25 12.43 8.70
C TYR A 145 -4.61 13.13 8.65
N PRO A 146 -5.63 12.51 8.01
CA PRO A 146 -6.98 13.05 8.06
C PRO A 146 -7.42 13.32 9.51
N SER A 147 -7.85 14.54 9.76
CA SER A 147 -8.36 15.00 11.07
C SER A 147 -9.83 15.41 10.99
N SER A 148 -10.39 15.43 9.80
CA SER A 148 -11.78 15.80 9.53
C SER A 148 -12.34 15.03 8.33
N PRO A 149 -13.68 14.95 8.19
CA PRO A 149 -14.31 14.40 7.00
C PRO A 149 -13.89 15.10 5.70
N GLU A 150 -13.61 16.41 5.75
CA GLU A 150 -13.12 17.20 4.63
C GLU A 150 -11.73 16.70 4.16
N ASP A 151 -10.88 16.23 5.09
CA ASP A 151 -9.58 15.66 4.75
C ASP A 151 -9.75 14.33 4.00
N VAL A 152 -10.67 13.48 4.42
CA VAL A 152 -11.00 12.23 3.73
C VAL A 152 -11.53 12.51 2.33
N ARG A 153 -12.37 13.54 2.18
CA ARG A 153 -12.85 13.99 0.87
C ARG A 153 -11.68 14.47 0.00
N ARG A 154 -10.73 15.23 0.53
CA ARG A 154 -9.52 15.64 -0.24
C ARG A 154 -8.68 14.46 -0.68
N VAL A 155 -8.51 13.44 0.16
CA VAL A 155 -7.84 12.19 -0.23
C VAL A 155 -8.56 11.55 -1.41
N TYR A 156 -9.88 11.39 -1.34
CA TYR A 156 -10.67 10.84 -2.44
C TYR A 156 -10.50 11.64 -3.73
N ASP A 157 -10.56 12.97 -3.67
CA ASP A 157 -10.40 13.83 -4.84
C ASP A 157 -9.03 13.67 -5.52
N LEU A 158 -7.98 13.37 -4.73
CA LEU A 158 -6.64 13.09 -5.25
C LEU A 158 -6.55 11.68 -5.86
N VAL A 159 -7.14 10.68 -5.19
CA VAL A 159 -7.19 9.29 -5.68
C VAL A 159 -7.91 9.21 -7.04
N MET A 160 -9.00 9.96 -7.19
CA MET A 160 -9.87 9.91 -8.37
C MET A 160 -9.50 10.95 -9.44
N ARG A 161 -8.47 11.77 -9.21
CA ARG A 161 -8.07 12.81 -10.16
C ARG A 161 -7.61 12.24 -11.49
N GLY A 162 -8.25 12.68 -12.57
CA GLY A 162 -7.97 12.22 -13.94
C GLY A 162 -8.68 10.92 -14.31
N GLU A 163 -9.49 10.35 -13.43
CA GLU A 163 -10.41 9.27 -13.78
C GLU A 163 -11.65 9.80 -14.50
N ASP A 164 -12.15 9.04 -15.46
CA ASP A 164 -13.46 9.33 -16.04
C ASP A 164 -14.55 8.84 -15.08
N MET A 165 -15.18 9.79 -14.41
CA MET A 165 -16.22 9.51 -13.42
C MET A 165 -17.56 9.11 -14.05
N HIS A 166 -17.69 9.10 -15.39
CA HIS A 166 -18.93 8.80 -16.10
C HIS A 166 -20.19 9.50 -15.52
N GLY A 167 -20.00 10.70 -14.96
CA GLY A 167 -21.06 11.47 -14.29
C GLY A 167 -21.39 11.02 -12.86
N VAL A 168 -20.70 10.04 -12.30
CA VAL A 168 -20.91 9.51 -10.94
C VAL A 168 -19.99 10.23 -9.96
N VAL A 169 -20.21 11.53 -9.76
CA VAL A 169 -19.49 12.34 -8.76
C VAL A 169 -20.30 12.46 -7.48
N PRO A 170 -19.64 12.62 -6.31
CA PRO A 170 -20.34 12.93 -5.07
C PRO A 170 -21.20 14.18 -5.22
N ASP A 171 -22.48 14.05 -4.96
CA ASP A 171 -23.54 15.05 -5.17
C ASP A 171 -24.05 15.68 -3.88
N GLY A 172 -23.53 15.25 -2.72
CA GLY A 172 -23.73 15.89 -1.43
C GLY A 172 -22.70 17.00 -1.16
N ARG A 173 -22.65 17.47 0.08
CA ARG A 173 -21.70 18.51 0.51
C ARG A 173 -20.24 17.99 0.48
N LEU A 174 -19.99 16.78 0.98
CA LEU A 174 -18.68 16.12 1.03
C LEU A 174 -18.72 14.75 0.36
N PHE A 175 -19.81 14.01 0.52
CA PHE A 175 -19.97 12.64 0.12
C PHE A 175 -21.16 12.49 -0.85
N ARG A 176 -21.62 11.28 -1.09
CA ARG A 176 -22.85 11.03 -1.83
C ARG A 176 -24.08 11.43 -1.01
N ALA A 177 -25.08 11.97 -1.68
CA ALA A 177 -26.38 12.26 -1.07
C ALA A 177 -27.34 11.06 -1.13
N GLY A 178 -27.22 10.23 -2.20
CA GLY A 178 -28.07 9.07 -2.42
C GLY A 178 -27.53 7.77 -1.81
N GLY A 179 -28.40 6.76 -1.74
CA GLY A 179 -28.02 5.41 -1.32
C GLY A 179 -27.08 4.71 -2.30
N VAL A 180 -26.30 3.75 -1.82
CA VAL A 180 -25.46 2.88 -2.63
C VAL A 180 -25.55 1.45 -2.14
N GLU A 181 -25.59 0.51 -3.08
CA GLU A 181 -25.63 -0.92 -2.81
C GLU A 181 -24.45 -1.61 -3.51
N ILE A 182 -23.74 -2.46 -2.78
CA ILE A 182 -22.77 -3.38 -3.37
C ILE A 182 -23.50 -4.63 -3.80
N ILE A 183 -23.54 -4.89 -5.12
CA ILE A 183 -24.26 -6.01 -5.69
C ILE A 183 -23.26 -7.10 -6.08
N GLY A 184 -23.50 -8.32 -5.60
CA GLY A 184 -22.70 -9.49 -5.94
C GLY A 184 -22.99 -10.02 -7.36
N ALA A 185 -22.13 -10.91 -7.85
CA ALA A 185 -22.24 -11.52 -9.18
C ALA A 185 -23.59 -12.26 -9.42
N ASN A 186 -24.29 -12.66 -8.34
CA ASN A 186 -25.61 -13.30 -8.38
C ASN A 186 -26.76 -12.30 -8.22
N GLN A 187 -26.52 -11.01 -8.42
CA GLN A 187 -27.46 -9.89 -8.24
C GLN A 187 -28.05 -9.76 -6.82
N LYS A 188 -27.46 -10.39 -5.83
CA LYS A 188 -27.82 -10.17 -4.43
C LYS A 188 -27.11 -8.95 -3.89
N VAL A 189 -27.82 -8.11 -3.15
CA VAL A 189 -27.23 -7.05 -2.35
C VAL A 189 -26.32 -7.70 -1.29
N LEU A 190 -25.05 -7.37 -1.33
CA LEU A 190 -24.05 -7.85 -0.39
C LEU A 190 -23.91 -6.86 0.78
N HIS A 191 -23.99 -5.57 0.50
CA HIS A 191 -23.84 -4.52 1.48
C HIS A 191 -24.63 -3.27 1.04
N VAL A 192 -25.14 -2.52 2.01
CA VAL A 192 -25.81 -1.22 1.82
C VAL A 192 -25.03 -0.16 2.59
N GLY A 193 -24.52 0.83 1.88
CA GLY A 193 -23.76 1.93 2.51
C GLY A 193 -24.62 2.79 3.43
N ILE A 194 -23.99 3.48 4.38
CA ILE A 194 -24.68 4.35 5.34
C ILE A 194 -25.34 5.52 4.59
N GLU A 195 -26.55 5.86 4.99
CA GLU A 195 -27.30 7.04 4.52
C GLU A 195 -28.14 7.67 5.66
N PRO A 196 -28.52 8.94 5.60
CA PRO A 196 -28.13 9.96 4.62
C PRO A 196 -26.72 10.52 4.83
N GLU A 197 -26.30 11.55 4.05
CA GLU A 197 -24.96 12.15 4.09
C GLU A 197 -24.53 12.61 5.49
N GLU A 198 -25.44 13.15 6.28
CA GLU A 198 -25.14 13.60 7.65
C GLU A 198 -24.60 12.45 8.51
N LYS A 199 -25.16 11.25 8.34
CA LYS A 199 -24.67 10.04 9.04
C LYS A 199 -23.33 9.57 8.47
N ILE A 200 -23.09 9.73 7.17
CA ILE A 200 -21.78 9.44 6.55
C ILE A 200 -20.73 10.36 7.19
N ILE A 201 -20.99 11.65 7.29
CA ILE A 201 -20.08 12.63 7.90
C ILE A 201 -19.77 12.26 9.35
N GLU A 202 -20.79 11.93 10.15
CA GLU A 202 -20.61 11.50 11.54
C GLU A 202 -19.81 10.19 11.62
N ALA A 203 -20.10 9.20 10.79
CA ALA A 203 -19.40 7.92 10.76
C ALA A 203 -17.93 8.08 10.36
N ILE A 204 -17.61 8.91 9.37
CA ILE A 204 -16.24 9.23 8.97
C ILE A 204 -15.48 9.94 10.11
N ALA A 205 -16.12 10.88 10.82
CA ALA A 205 -15.49 11.53 11.97
C ALA A 205 -15.13 10.50 13.06
N ARG A 206 -16.05 9.59 13.40
CA ARG A 206 -15.78 8.50 14.37
C ARG A 206 -14.71 7.52 13.88
N MET A 207 -14.65 7.23 12.59
CA MET A 207 -13.58 6.42 11.99
C MET A 207 -12.20 7.07 12.21
N ILE A 208 -12.10 8.38 11.98
CA ILE A 208 -10.87 9.14 12.20
C ILE A 208 -10.44 9.08 13.68
N GLU A 209 -11.38 9.29 14.61
CA GLU A 209 -11.12 9.16 16.05
C GLU A 209 -10.61 7.75 16.40
N LEU A 210 -11.24 6.70 15.86
CA LEU A 210 -10.80 5.33 16.05
C LEU A 210 -9.37 5.09 15.53
N ALA A 211 -9.07 5.58 14.33
CA ALA A 211 -7.74 5.42 13.73
C ALA A 211 -6.63 6.08 14.55
N ASP A 212 -6.95 7.06 15.39
CA ASP A 212 -6.01 7.78 16.25
C ASP A 212 -5.98 7.28 17.71
N ARG A 213 -6.77 6.25 18.06
CA ARG A 213 -6.82 5.69 19.42
C ARG A 213 -5.46 5.18 19.88
N LYS A 214 -5.17 5.38 21.17
CA LYS A 214 -3.89 4.98 21.81
C LYS A 214 -4.06 3.82 22.80
N ASP A 215 -5.29 3.44 23.10
CA ASP A 215 -5.64 2.36 24.04
C ASP A 215 -5.77 0.98 23.38
N MET A 216 -5.49 0.91 22.08
CA MET A 216 -5.36 -0.36 21.34
C MET A 216 -4.13 -0.32 20.40
N PRO A 217 -3.62 -1.50 19.97
CA PRO A 217 -2.56 -1.55 18.95
C PRO A 217 -2.93 -0.77 17.69
N GLN A 218 -2.03 0.08 17.22
CA GLN A 218 -2.29 0.92 16.03
C GLN A 218 -2.53 0.10 14.75
N THR A 219 -1.98 -1.13 14.67
CA THR A 219 -2.32 -2.06 13.59
C THR A 219 -3.81 -2.44 13.61
N PHE A 220 -4.37 -2.66 14.80
CA PHE A 220 -5.79 -3.00 14.94
C PHE A 220 -6.68 -1.80 14.60
N SER A 221 -6.38 -0.62 15.15
CA SER A 221 -7.17 0.59 14.85
C SER A 221 -7.15 0.94 13.37
N ALA A 222 -6.01 0.82 12.70
CA ALA A 222 -5.90 1.04 11.25
C ALA A 222 -6.74 0.06 10.43
N ILE A 223 -6.70 -1.23 10.77
CA ILE A 223 -7.46 -2.27 10.08
C ILE A 223 -8.97 -2.11 10.32
N ILE A 224 -9.38 -1.78 11.55
CA ILE A 224 -10.79 -1.56 11.88
C ILE A 224 -11.31 -0.28 11.20
N ALA A 225 -10.50 0.78 11.14
CA ALA A 225 -10.84 2.00 10.40
C ALA A 225 -11.05 1.71 8.91
N HIS A 226 -10.21 0.87 8.31
CA HIS A 226 -10.40 0.42 6.93
C HIS A 226 -11.69 -0.36 6.74
N TYR A 227 -11.98 -1.35 7.60
CA TYR A 227 -13.27 -2.05 7.57
C TYR A 227 -14.45 -1.07 7.62
N TYR A 228 -14.40 -0.14 8.57
CA TYR A 228 -15.51 0.79 8.77
C TYR A 228 -15.65 1.79 7.63
N PHE A 229 -14.55 2.23 6.99
CA PHE A 229 -14.61 3.04 5.77
C PHE A 229 -15.35 2.31 4.64
N GLU A 230 -15.01 1.05 4.39
CA GLU A 230 -15.68 0.23 3.38
C GLU A 230 -17.16 -0.03 3.75
N TYR A 231 -17.47 -0.17 5.04
CA TYR A 231 -18.83 -0.30 5.55
C TYR A 231 -19.65 0.99 5.36
N ILE A 232 -19.08 2.16 5.62
CA ILE A 232 -19.74 3.47 5.38
C ILE A 232 -20.02 3.64 3.89
N HIS A 233 -19.08 3.26 3.04
CA HIS A 233 -19.12 3.39 1.58
C HIS A 233 -19.48 4.80 1.13
N PRO A 234 -18.66 5.83 1.46
CA PRO A 234 -19.06 7.24 1.40
C PRO A 234 -19.21 7.81 -0.01
N PHE A 235 -18.76 7.11 -1.05
CA PHE A 235 -18.78 7.55 -2.44
C PHE A 235 -19.55 6.57 -3.32
N TYR A 236 -19.93 7.00 -4.53
CA TYR A 236 -20.56 6.11 -5.53
C TYR A 236 -19.53 5.17 -6.19
N ASP A 237 -18.29 5.64 -6.38
CA ASP A 237 -17.15 4.87 -6.91
C ASP A 237 -15.86 5.28 -6.22
N GLY A 238 -14.80 4.48 -6.31
CA GLY A 238 -13.47 4.77 -5.76
C GLY A 238 -13.33 4.50 -4.26
N ASN A 239 -14.33 3.91 -3.58
CA ASN A 239 -14.24 3.58 -2.17
C ASN A 239 -13.07 2.63 -1.89
N GLY A 240 -12.96 1.51 -2.59
CA GLY A 240 -11.90 0.54 -2.35
C GLY A 240 -10.50 1.12 -2.53
N ARG A 241 -10.24 1.94 -3.56
CA ARG A 241 -8.94 2.61 -3.77
C ARG A 241 -8.63 3.59 -2.64
N THR A 242 -9.60 4.42 -2.27
CA THR A 242 -9.47 5.38 -1.17
C THR A 242 -9.29 4.68 0.17
N GLY A 243 -10.08 3.65 0.46
CA GLY A 243 -10.00 2.86 1.69
C GLY A 243 -8.65 2.15 1.85
N ARG A 244 -8.10 1.57 0.78
CA ARG A 244 -6.77 0.95 0.83
C ARG A 244 -5.64 1.96 0.95
N TYR A 245 -5.76 3.14 0.32
CA TYR A 245 -4.80 4.22 0.59
C TYR A 245 -4.85 4.68 2.05
N LEU A 246 -6.05 4.88 2.62
CA LEU A 246 -6.20 5.22 4.04
C LEU A 246 -5.64 4.13 4.95
N LEU A 247 -5.84 2.85 4.63
CA LEU A 247 -5.24 1.72 5.34
C LEU A 247 -3.70 1.82 5.32
N ALA A 248 -3.10 1.99 4.14
CA ALA A 248 -1.65 2.15 4.00
C ALA A 248 -1.14 3.37 4.78
N LEU A 249 -1.86 4.49 4.73
CA LEU A 249 -1.56 5.71 5.46
C LEU A 249 -1.58 5.47 6.98
N TYR A 250 -2.63 4.86 7.54
CA TYR A 250 -2.71 4.60 8.98
C TYR A 250 -1.72 3.53 9.43
N LEU A 251 -1.48 2.49 8.64
CA LEU A 251 -0.48 1.46 8.94
C LEU A 251 0.95 1.99 8.91
N SER A 252 1.24 3.04 8.16
CA SER A 252 2.57 3.65 8.14
C SER A 252 2.98 4.36 9.45
N ARG A 253 2.08 4.42 10.45
CA ARG A 253 2.42 4.83 11.83
C ARG A 253 3.14 3.70 12.60
N PRO A 254 2.57 2.48 12.72
CA PRO A 254 3.21 1.37 13.42
C PRO A 254 4.18 0.56 12.57
N LEU A 255 4.13 0.65 11.24
CA LEU A 255 4.90 -0.15 10.30
C LEU A 255 5.68 0.76 9.34
N SER A 256 6.70 0.20 8.68
CA SER A 256 7.45 0.93 7.65
C SER A 256 6.62 1.22 6.41
N THR A 257 7.06 2.22 5.65
CA THR A 257 6.51 2.54 4.33
C THR A 257 6.56 1.33 3.38
N LEU A 258 7.61 0.49 3.45
CA LEU A 258 7.73 -0.68 2.59
C LEU A 258 6.59 -1.67 2.84
N THR A 259 6.32 -1.98 4.11
CA THR A 259 5.20 -2.87 4.48
C THR A 259 3.87 -2.29 4.00
N SER A 260 3.65 -0.98 4.22
CA SER A 260 2.41 -0.30 3.83
C SER A 260 2.21 -0.25 2.31
N LEU A 261 3.29 -0.10 1.52
CA LEU A 261 3.29 -0.08 0.05
C LEU A 261 3.28 -1.47 -0.61
N SER A 262 3.21 -2.54 0.15
CA SER A 262 3.20 -3.91 -0.40
C SER A 262 1.88 -4.63 -0.17
N LEU A 263 0.93 -3.99 0.51
CA LEU A 263 -0.26 -4.67 1.01
C LEU A 263 -1.29 -4.93 -0.10
N SER A 264 -1.57 -3.98 -0.99
CA SER A 264 -2.56 -4.19 -2.06
C SER A 264 -2.14 -5.32 -3.02
N ARG A 265 -0.85 -5.52 -3.23
CA ARG A 265 -0.34 -6.64 -4.02
C ARG A 265 -0.70 -7.98 -3.36
N VAL A 266 -0.41 -8.15 -2.08
CA VAL A 266 -0.76 -9.38 -1.34
C VAL A 266 -2.27 -9.58 -1.24
N ILE A 267 -3.03 -8.51 -1.05
CA ILE A 267 -4.51 -8.56 -1.08
C ILE A 267 -5.01 -9.03 -2.46
N ALA A 268 -4.42 -8.53 -3.56
CA ALA A 268 -4.81 -8.95 -4.91
C ALA A 268 -4.51 -10.43 -5.17
N GLU A 269 -3.37 -10.93 -4.70
CA GLU A 269 -3.02 -12.35 -4.74
C GLU A 269 -4.01 -13.22 -3.93
N ASN A 270 -4.57 -12.69 -2.82
CA ASN A 270 -5.53 -13.34 -1.93
C ASN A 270 -6.94 -12.72 -1.98
N ARG A 271 -7.33 -12.15 -3.12
CA ARG A 271 -8.57 -11.39 -3.32
C ARG A 271 -9.81 -12.06 -2.73
N ALA A 272 -9.96 -13.36 -2.96
CA ALA A 272 -11.12 -14.11 -2.48
C ALA A 272 -11.20 -14.14 -0.93
N ALA A 273 -10.07 -14.30 -0.23
CA ALA A 273 -10.01 -14.31 1.23
C ALA A 273 -10.31 -12.92 1.80
N TYR A 274 -9.80 -11.87 1.16
CA TYR A 274 -10.05 -10.49 1.54
C TYR A 274 -11.55 -10.15 1.50
N TYR A 275 -12.24 -10.35 0.37
CA TYR A 275 -13.68 -10.07 0.28
C TYR A 275 -14.53 -11.03 1.14
N LYS A 276 -14.09 -12.27 1.32
CA LYS A 276 -14.74 -13.20 2.26
C LYS A 276 -14.69 -12.70 3.70
N SER A 277 -13.61 -12.02 4.11
CA SER A 277 -13.48 -11.50 5.47
C SER A 277 -14.50 -10.39 5.77
N PHE A 278 -14.83 -9.51 4.81
CA PHE A 278 -15.93 -8.55 4.93
C PHE A 278 -17.27 -9.25 5.11
N LYS A 279 -17.60 -10.17 4.19
CA LYS A 279 -18.84 -10.94 4.26
C LYS A 279 -18.98 -11.70 5.58
N GLN A 280 -17.88 -12.21 6.12
CA GLN A 280 -17.89 -12.88 7.42
C GLN A 280 -18.14 -11.91 8.56
N ALA A 281 -17.53 -10.72 8.53
CA ALA A 281 -17.73 -9.70 9.54
C ALA A 281 -19.17 -9.15 9.55
N GLU A 282 -19.79 -9.02 8.37
CA GLU A 282 -21.17 -8.55 8.23
C GLU A 282 -22.24 -9.63 8.47
N SER A 283 -21.84 -10.90 8.71
CA SER A 283 -22.80 -11.96 9.02
C SER A 283 -23.51 -11.68 10.36
N PRO A 284 -24.84 -11.62 10.40
CA PRO A 284 -25.57 -11.41 11.66
C PRO A 284 -25.24 -12.44 12.75
N LEU A 285 -24.82 -13.63 12.36
CA LEU A 285 -24.40 -14.69 13.29
C LEU A 285 -23.03 -14.43 13.93
N ASN A 286 -22.25 -13.48 13.44
CA ASN A 286 -21.00 -13.04 14.03
C ASN A 286 -21.14 -11.80 14.92
N HIS A 287 -22.35 -11.18 15.01
CA HIS A 287 -22.68 -10.11 15.96
C HIS A 287 -21.65 -8.96 15.98
N GLU A 288 -21.24 -8.47 14.78
CA GLU A 288 -20.33 -7.34 14.64
C GLU A 288 -18.87 -7.61 15.14
N GLU A 289 -18.50 -8.87 15.31
CA GLU A 289 -17.15 -9.28 15.70
C GLU A 289 -16.17 -9.18 14.55
N LEU A 290 -15.14 -8.34 14.65
CA LEU A 290 -14.12 -8.08 13.64
C LEU A 290 -12.87 -8.95 13.75
N THR A 291 -12.80 -9.89 14.72
CA THR A 291 -11.62 -10.70 15.00
C THR A 291 -11.04 -11.37 13.75
N PHE A 292 -11.90 -11.98 12.92
CA PHE A 292 -11.45 -12.69 11.72
C PHE A 292 -11.10 -11.75 10.56
N PHE A 293 -11.69 -10.56 10.51
CA PHE A 293 -11.29 -9.52 9.56
C PHE A 293 -9.88 -9.01 9.88
N VAL A 294 -9.66 -8.61 11.14
CA VAL A 294 -8.34 -8.16 11.61
C VAL A 294 -7.29 -9.26 11.44
N TRP A 295 -7.65 -10.51 11.73
CA TRP A 295 -6.77 -11.66 11.52
C TRP A 295 -6.32 -11.78 10.07
N ASN A 296 -7.24 -11.75 9.12
CA ASN A 296 -6.94 -11.85 7.69
C ASN A 296 -5.98 -10.76 7.21
N LEU A 297 -6.21 -9.50 7.64
CA LEU A 297 -5.34 -8.40 7.25
C LEU A 297 -3.94 -8.50 7.90
N LEU A 298 -3.83 -8.97 9.15
CA LEU A 298 -2.53 -9.22 9.79
C LEU A 298 -1.76 -10.35 9.08
N GLU A 299 -2.45 -11.40 8.63
CA GLU A 299 -1.82 -12.46 7.81
C GLU A 299 -1.29 -11.90 6.49
N ASN A 300 -2.06 -11.05 5.79
CA ASN A 300 -1.60 -10.38 4.58
C ASN A 300 -0.39 -9.46 4.84
N ILE A 301 -0.39 -8.71 5.94
CA ILE A 301 0.75 -7.88 6.35
C ILE A 301 1.99 -8.76 6.60
N LEU A 302 1.84 -9.87 7.30
CA LEU A 302 2.94 -10.80 7.59
C LEU A 302 3.54 -11.37 6.29
N VAL A 303 2.68 -11.80 5.35
CA VAL A 303 3.12 -12.28 4.03
C VAL A 303 3.87 -11.19 3.28
N ALA A 304 3.37 -9.95 3.27
CA ALA A 304 4.05 -8.82 2.64
C ALA A 304 5.45 -8.61 3.23
N GLN A 305 5.57 -8.63 4.56
CA GLN A 305 6.84 -8.47 5.26
C GLN A 305 7.84 -9.59 4.94
N GLU A 306 7.38 -10.85 4.93
CA GLU A 306 8.22 -12.01 4.58
C GLU A 306 8.75 -11.88 3.15
N GLN A 307 7.90 -11.55 2.19
CA GLN A 307 8.30 -11.32 0.79
C GLN A 307 9.29 -10.15 0.65
N ILE A 308 9.10 -9.04 1.39
CA ILE A 308 10.04 -7.91 1.39
C ILE A 308 11.41 -8.34 1.91
N VAL A 309 11.47 -9.03 3.03
CA VAL A 309 12.73 -9.46 3.65
C VAL A 309 13.49 -10.40 2.72
N ASP A 310 12.79 -11.34 2.08
CA ASP A 310 13.39 -12.29 1.13
C ASP A 310 13.94 -11.56 -0.11
N ASP A 311 13.16 -10.66 -0.72
CA ASP A 311 13.57 -9.86 -1.89
C ASP A 311 14.77 -8.97 -1.56
N LEU A 312 14.73 -8.27 -0.42
CA LEU A 312 15.82 -7.41 0.02
C LEU A 312 17.11 -8.20 0.33
N THR A 313 16.99 -9.40 0.88
CA THR A 313 18.13 -10.25 1.17
C THR A 313 18.82 -10.67 -0.13
N GLN A 314 18.06 -11.10 -1.14
CA GLN A 314 18.58 -11.48 -2.44
C GLN A 314 19.24 -10.28 -3.16
N LYS A 315 18.54 -9.15 -3.22
CA LYS A 315 19.04 -7.93 -3.88
C LYS A 315 20.28 -7.35 -3.21
N ARG A 316 20.37 -7.43 -1.87
CA ARG A 316 21.57 -7.00 -1.15
C ARG A 316 22.77 -7.89 -1.46
N THR A 317 22.58 -9.20 -1.50
CA THR A 317 23.66 -10.13 -1.90
C THR A 317 24.15 -9.81 -3.32
N ALA A 318 23.22 -9.62 -4.27
CA ALA A 318 23.58 -9.22 -5.64
C ALA A 318 24.31 -7.86 -5.68
N LEU A 319 23.90 -6.89 -4.87
CA LEU A 319 24.57 -5.59 -4.78
C LEU A 319 26.00 -5.70 -4.22
N GLU A 320 26.21 -6.55 -3.21
CA GLU A 320 27.53 -6.81 -2.64
C GLU A 320 28.48 -7.48 -3.65
N GLU A 321 27.97 -8.45 -4.43
CA GLU A 321 28.71 -9.09 -5.51
C GLU A 321 29.05 -8.10 -6.64
N ALA A 322 28.06 -7.32 -7.07
CA ALA A 322 28.25 -6.28 -8.07
C ALA A 322 29.27 -5.21 -7.63
N SER A 323 29.32 -4.86 -6.34
CA SER A 323 30.31 -3.92 -5.80
C SER A 323 31.74 -4.45 -5.88
N LYS A 324 31.93 -5.77 -5.70
CA LYS A 324 33.25 -6.42 -5.89
C LYS A 324 33.65 -6.38 -7.36
N LEU A 325 32.73 -6.72 -8.27
CA LEU A 325 32.99 -6.67 -9.71
C LEU A 325 33.29 -5.25 -10.18
N LEU A 326 32.55 -4.25 -9.65
CA LEU A 326 32.81 -2.84 -9.95
C LEU A 326 34.24 -2.45 -9.56
N SER A 327 34.73 -2.86 -8.40
CA SER A 327 36.09 -2.56 -7.94
C SER A 327 37.16 -3.12 -8.91
N GLN A 328 36.92 -4.30 -9.47
CA GLN A 328 37.79 -4.88 -10.50
C GLN A 328 37.75 -4.05 -11.80
N VAL A 329 36.54 -3.71 -12.30
CA VAL A 329 36.34 -2.90 -13.51
C VAL A 329 37.02 -1.53 -13.36
N VAL A 330 36.88 -0.89 -12.20
CA VAL A 330 37.52 0.41 -11.88
C VAL A 330 39.02 0.32 -12.07
N SER A 331 39.66 -0.73 -11.50
CA SER A 331 41.11 -0.95 -11.63
C SER A 331 41.54 -1.26 -13.06
N GLU A 332 40.84 -2.18 -13.75
CA GLU A 332 41.18 -2.63 -15.10
C GLU A 332 40.98 -1.57 -16.18
N ARG A 333 39.95 -0.72 -16.05
CA ARG A 333 39.57 0.30 -17.04
C ARG A 333 40.05 1.70 -16.70
N GLY A 334 40.67 1.88 -15.52
CA GLY A 334 41.14 3.19 -15.04
C GLY A 334 40.02 4.22 -14.92
N LEU A 335 38.90 3.81 -14.30
CA LEU A 335 37.78 4.73 -14.06
C LEU A 335 38.13 5.71 -12.95
N SER A 336 37.70 6.98 -13.12
CA SER A 336 37.71 7.96 -12.04
C SER A 336 36.65 7.60 -10.99
N GLU A 337 36.79 8.17 -9.78
CA GLU A 337 35.83 7.99 -8.70
C GLU A 337 34.41 8.38 -9.14
N GLN A 338 34.26 9.48 -9.88
CA GLN A 338 32.97 9.95 -10.36
C GLN A 338 32.36 9.01 -11.41
N GLU A 339 33.17 8.45 -12.32
CA GLU A 339 32.71 7.44 -13.28
C GLU A 339 32.28 6.16 -12.57
N ALA A 340 33.02 5.74 -11.55
CA ALA A 340 32.66 4.59 -10.72
C ALA A 340 31.34 4.82 -9.96
N ASN A 341 31.12 6.03 -9.42
CA ASN A 341 29.89 6.40 -8.74
C ASN A 341 28.68 6.39 -9.68
N VAL A 342 28.84 6.87 -10.93
CA VAL A 342 27.76 6.78 -11.94
C VAL A 342 27.46 5.34 -12.30
N LEU A 343 28.48 4.50 -12.45
CA LEU A 343 28.28 3.08 -12.75
C LEU A 343 27.61 2.35 -11.57
N PHE A 344 28.00 2.66 -10.33
CA PHE A 344 27.38 2.11 -9.14
C PHE A 344 25.90 2.56 -8.97
N MET A 345 25.59 3.82 -9.31
CA MET A 345 24.22 4.29 -9.40
C MET A 345 23.40 3.45 -10.37
N LEU A 346 23.91 3.17 -11.56
CA LEU A 346 23.20 2.36 -12.56
C LEU A 346 23.02 0.90 -12.11
N ILE A 347 23.98 0.33 -11.39
CA ILE A 347 23.87 -1.01 -10.79
C ILE A 347 22.73 -1.04 -9.77
N GLN A 348 22.65 -0.05 -8.88
CA GLN A 348 21.56 0.05 -7.92
C GLN A 348 20.20 0.16 -8.62
N LEU A 349 20.08 1.00 -9.64
CA LEU A 349 18.85 1.12 -10.42
C LEU A 349 18.48 -0.20 -11.13
N GLN A 350 19.48 -0.93 -11.67
CA GLN A 350 19.25 -2.23 -12.30
C GLN A 350 18.65 -3.26 -11.33
N LEU A 351 19.09 -3.26 -10.08
CA LEU A 351 18.67 -4.25 -9.08
C LEU A 351 17.35 -3.86 -8.38
N PHE A 352 17.06 -2.57 -8.22
CA PHE A 352 15.98 -2.12 -7.36
C PHE A 352 14.84 -1.38 -8.09
N ALA A 353 15.05 -0.87 -9.31
CA ALA A 353 14.02 -0.15 -10.04
C ALA A 353 13.19 -1.08 -10.92
N THR A 354 11.86 -0.85 -10.99
CA THR A 354 10.96 -1.52 -11.95
C THR A 354 11.37 -1.23 -13.40
N PHE A 355 11.81 0.00 -13.65
CA PHE A 355 12.34 0.42 -14.96
C PHE A 355 13.75 0.98 -14.74
N PRO A 356 14.80 0.16 -14.92
CA PRO A 356 16.18 0.60 -14.80
C PRO A 356 16.48 1.75 -15.76
N GLY A 357 17.33 2.64 -15.35
CA GLY A 357 17.79 3.73 -16.17
C GLY A 357 17.67 5.08 -15.50
N THR A 358 18.50 6.01 -15.95
CA THR A 358 18.61 7.36 -15.40
C THR A 358 18.72 8.40 -16.50
N SER A 359 18.34 9.64 -16.19
CA SER A 359 18.53 10.80 -17.08
C SER A 359 19.88 11.48 -16.84
N LEU A 360 20.31 12.31 -17.79
CA LEU A 360 21.51 13.13 -17.61
C LEU A 360 21.38 14.11 -16.41
N ALA A 361 20.17 14.60 -16.16
CA ALA A 361 19.91 15.49 -15.02
C ALA A 361 20.07 14.75 -13.67
N GLU A 362 19.57 13.53 -13.57
CA GLU A 362 19.71 12.69 -12.37
C GLU A 362 21.18 12.31 -12.15
N VAL A 363 21.95 11.97 -13.19
CA VAL A 363 23.40 11.73 -13.10
C VAL A 363 24.11 12.98 -12.58
N ALA A 364 23.80 14.15 -13.11
CA ALA A 364 24.40 15.41 -12.68
C ALA A 364 24.09 15.73 -11.21
N SER A 365 22.84 15.54 -10.80
CA SER A 365 22.40 15.73 -9.42
C SER A 365 23.07 14.74 -8.46
N HIS A 366 23.09 13.46 -8.80
CA HIS A 366 23.73 12.42 -7.99
C HIS A 366 25.22 12.64 -7.78
N SER A 367 25.92 13.07 -8.86
CA SER A 367 27.36 13.32 -8.82
C SER A 367 27.71 14.74 -8.32
N ASN A 368 26.71 15.57 -8.00
CA ASN A 368 26.87 16.97 -7.62
C ASN A 368 27.73 17.77 -8.61
N VAL A 369 27.45 17.64 -9.90
CA VAL A 369 28.20 18.33 -10.99
C VAL A 369 27.23 18.97 -12.00
N SER A 370 27.79 19.78 -12.91
CA SER A 370 27.02 20.30 -14.03
C SER A 370 26.63 19.19 -15.02
N GLN A 371 25.53 19.38 -15.76
CA GLN A 371 25.15 18.44 -16.83
C GLN A 371 26.24 18.28 -17.90
N GLN A 372 27.02 19.35 -18.16
CA GLN A 372 28.14 19.28 -19.07
C GLN A 372 29.24 18.30 -18.57
N GLN A 373 29.52 18.31 -17.27
CA GLN A 373 30.48 17.38 -16.66
C GLN A 373 29.91 15.97 -16.61
N ALA A 374 28.66 15.79 -16.22
CA ALA A 374 27.97 14.50 -16.23
C ALA A 374 27.99 13.85 -17.62
N ARG A 375 27.83 14.67 -18.70
CA ARG A 375 27.93 14.20 -20.08
C ARG A 375 29.32 13.65 -20.45
N LYS A 376 30.38 14.16 -19.84
CA LYS A 376 31.73 13.58 -20.05
C LYS A 376 31.86 12.19 -19.43
N TYR A 377 31.34 12.02 -18.20
CA TYR A 377 31.35 10.73 -17.53
C TYR A 377 30.52 9.69 -18.28
N THR A 378 29.29 10.03 -18.64
CA THR A 378 28.42 9.11 -19.39
C THR A 378 28.99 8.75 -20.75
N LYS A 379 29.58 9.70 -21.50
CA LYS A 379 30.23 9.43 -22.77
C LYS A 379 31.40 8.44 -22.63
N ARG A 380 32.28 8.63 -21.63
CA ARG A 380 33.41 7.73 -21.40
C ARG A 380 32.95 6.32 -21.01
N LEU A 381 31.94 6.20 -20.12
CA LEU A 381 31.37 4.91 -19.76
C LEU A 381 30.73 4.18 -20.95
N GLU A 382 30.12 4.93 -21.88
CA GLU A 382 29.55 4.42 -23.12
C GLU A 382 30.68 3.96 -24.10
N GLU A 383 31.74 4.74 -24.26
CA GLU A 383 32.92 4.38 -25.05
C GLU A 383 33.60 3.13 -24.53
N LEU A 384 33.57 2.89 -23.22
CA LEU A 384 34.11 1.65 -22.58
C LEU A 384 33.11 0.47 -22.67
N GLY A 385 31.92 0.67 -23.23
CA GLY A 385 30.89 -0.35 -23.36
C GLY A 385 30.25 -0.80 -22.03
N LEU A 386 30.31 0.05 -20.99
CA LEU A 386 29.76 -0.23 -19.66
C LEU A 386 28.31 0.21 -19.51
N MET A 387 27.89 1.22 -20.28
CA MET A 387 26.52 1.73 -20.34
C MET A 387 26.11 2.00 -21.78
N VAL A 388 24.80 2.20 -21.97
CA VAL A 388 24.20 2.51 -23.28
C VAL A 388 23.19 3.63 -23.16
N THR A 389 23.05 4.45 -24.21
CA THR A 389 21.96 5.41 -24.35
C THR A 389 20.72 4.69 -24.86
N THR A 390 19.66 4.63 -24.04
CA THR A 390 18.38 3.97 -24.39
C THR A 390 17.37 4.95 -25.00
N ARG A 391 17.49 6.24 -24.69
CA ARG A 391 16.62 7.31 -25.23
C ARG A 391 17.41 8.59 -25.43
N ARG A 392 17.12 9.31 -26.53
CA ARG A 392 17.86 10.57 -26.88
C ARG A 392 17.12 11.84 -26.46
N ARG A 393 15.80 11.79 -26.25
CA ARG A 393 14.98 12.96 -25.87
C ARG A 393 13.84 12.52 -24.92
N PRO A 394 13.93 12.83 -23.62
CA PRO A 394 15.16 13.20 -22.90
C PRO A 394 16.22 12.11 -22.97
N LEU A 395 17.48 12.50 -22.76
CA LEU A 395 18.59 11.57 -22.78
C LEU A 395 18.53 10.66 -21.56
N ARG A 396 18.46 9.32 -21.79
CA ARG A 396 18.43 8.30 -20.73
C ARG A 396 19.49 7.24 -20.98
N PHE A 397 20.00 6.68 -19.89
CA PHE A 397 21.09 5.71 -19.86
C PHE A 397 20.73 4.50 -19.03
N GLU A 398 21.23 3.35 -19.45
CA GLU A 398 21.16 2.07 -18.72
C GLU A 398 22.51 1.38 -18.76
N LEU A 399 22.69 0.34 -17.92
CA LEU A 399 23.82 -0.56 -18.05
C LEU A 399 23.80 -1.26 -19.42
N SER A 400 24.96 -1.52 -19.98
CA SER A 400 25.07 -2.35 -21.19
C SER A 400 24.65 -3.80 -20.88
N GLU A 401 24.15 -4.53 -21.90
CA GLU A 401 23.78 -5.94 -21.73
C GLU A 401 24.95 -6.81 -21.22
N LYS A 402 26.17 -6.45 -21.61
CA LYS A 402 27.37 -7.11 -21.10
C LYS A 402 27.53 -6.97 -19.59
N VAL A 403 27.25 -5.79 -19.04
CA VAL A 403 27.31 -5.56 -17.58
C VAL A 403 26.11 -6.19 -16.89
N LYS A 404 24.90 -6.07 -17.46
CA LYS A 404 23.68 -6.69 -16.91
C LYS A 404 23.82 -8.21 -16.75
N SER A 405 24.51 -8.89 -17.68
CA SER A 405 24.70 -10.34 -17.62
C SER A 405 25.70 -10.81 -16.53
N LEU A 406 26.37 -9.88 -15.85
CA LEU A 406 27.29 -10.16 -14.76
C LEU A 406 26.66 -9.93 -13.38
N LEU A 407 25.46 -9.33 -13.35
CA LEU A 407 24.67 -9.06 -12.14
C LEU A 407 23.67 -10.18 -11.86
#